data_71a564dfc839e46857d937d567dcadd6
#
_entry.id   71a564dfc839e46857d937d567dcadd6
#
_cell.length_a   1.000
_cell.length_b   1.000
_cell.length_c   1.000
_cell.angle_alpha   90.00
_cell.angle_beta   90.00
_cell.angle_gamma   90.00
#
_symmetry.space_group_name_H-M   'P 1'
#
loop_
_entity.id
_entity.type
_entity.pdbx_description
1 polymer ?
#
loop_
_entity_poly.entity_id
_entity_poly.type
_entity_poly.pdbx_seq_one_letter_code
_entity_poly.pdbx_strand_id
1 'polypeptide(L)'
;MSARIVIAGTASGAGKTTVAIGLMAALKEKGLIVQGFKCGPDYIDPSYHTAVTNRPSRNLDSWMLERDTLKDVFQRGVKGADIAVIEGVMGLYDGKSPESDVGSTAEISHIVDAPVLLVVNIGAMARSAAAIVKGFQTLSEHVHIGGVIVNQAGSVGHYELCKRAIEKECNVPVVGYVKKGDVPTIPERHLGLLPAIERGELDEFFHQLSRTIASQVDLDQVIDIARRSSPFQGGSTISIPSNKKARIAVAYDAAFHSYYQENFEFLEEAGAELVYFSPLQGETLPEECDALYIGGALPEEYVKTLSEQEHVKQSIRQKVIEEQMPVYAEGGGFFYLLESFKTTAGTSHSMLGIIRGAAEMKEKLVTLGYRELTAREDTMILRAGEKARGHEFRYVTYEMMEENKRAYGVVTRKRSEQVGYSSQHITASSIHVHFGSNKEIAKRFVTVAEKWKKEREGKI
;
A
#
# COMPACT_ATOMS: atom_id res chain seq x y z
N MET A 1 -10.53 -12.80 -19.55
CA MET A 1 -11.17 -11.51 -19.16
C MET A 1 -11.47 -11.63 -17.69
N SER A 2 -10.84 -10.89 -16.81
CA SER A 2 -11.23 -10.91 -15.41
C SER A 2 -12.33 -9.89 -15.18
N ALA A 3 -13.44 -10.35 -14.59
CA ALA A 3 -14.44 -9.47 -14.02
C ALA A 3 -13.77 -8.52 -13.01
N ARG A 4 -14.22 -7.28 -12.89
CA ARG A 4 -13.66 -6.32 -11.95
C ARG A 4 -14.71 -5.37 -11.39
N ILE A 5 -14.53 -4.97 -10.14
CA ILE A 5 -15.45 -4.10 -9.45
C ILE A 5 -14.70 -3.19 -8.46
N VAL A 6 -15.13 -1.94 -8.37
CA VAL A 6 -14.60 -0.98 -7.41
C VAL A 6 -15.56 -0.86 -6.23
N ILE A 7 -15.07 -1.06 -5.02
CA ILE A 7 -15.81 -0.86 -3.77
C ILE A 7 -15.51 0.56 -3.27
N ALA A 8 -16.42 1.47 -3.52
CA ALA A 8 -16.26 2.88 -3.12
C ALA A 8 -17.24 3.26 -2.01
N GLY A 9 -16.93 4.30 -1.27
CA GLY A 9 -17.82 4.82 -0.23
C GLY A 9 -18.24 6.25 -0.48
N THR A 10 -19.29 6.66 0.20
CA THR A 10 -19.73 8.06 0.18
C THR A 10 -18.83 8.99 0.99
N ALA A 11 -18.02 8.43 1.91
CA ALA A 11 -17.06 9.15 2.74
C ALA A 11 -16.05 8.17 3.36
N SER A 12 -15.04 8.70 4.05
CA SER A 12 -14.25 7.92 5.01
C SER A 12 -15.16 7.36 6.11
N GLY A 13 -14.88 6.12 6.57
CA GLY A 13 -15.72 5.46 7.59
C GLY A 13 -17.07 4.91 7.09
N ALA A 14 -17.36 4.96 5.79
CA ALA A 14 -18.59 4.37 5.22
C ALA A 14 -18.63 2.82 5.33
N GLY A 15 -17.49 2.17 5.65
CA GLY A 15 -17.37 0.71 5.80
C GLY A 15 -16.83 -0.01 4.57
N LYS A 16 -16.14 0.71 3.68
CA LYS A 16 -15.53 0.14 2.46
C LYS A 16 -14.63 -1.07 2.75
N THR A 17 -13.69 -0.92 3.66
CA THR A 17 -12.69 -1.95 3.99
C THR A 17 -13.38 -3.23 4.47
N THR A 18 -14.35 -3.13 5.38
CA THR A 18 -15.13 -4.28 5.86
C THR A 18 -15.87 -4.97 4.72
N VAL A 19 -16.53 -4.19 3.85
CA VAL A 19 -17.25 -4.73 2.69
C VAL A 19 -16.29 -5.34 1.68
N ALA A 20 -15.16 -4.68 1.38
CA ALA A 20 -14.19 -5.18 0.41
C ALA A 20 -13.55 -6.50 0.85
N ILE A 21 -13.04 -6.57 2.10
CA ILE A 21 -12.46 -7.80 2.65
C ILE A 21 -13.51 -8.91 2.73
N GLY A 22 -14.72 -8.59 3.18
CA GLY A 22 -15.81 -9.56 3.26
C GLY A 22 -16.26 -10.10 1.91
N LEU A 23 -16.33 -9.27 0.90
CA LEU A 23 -16.60 -9.70 -0.48
C LEU A 23 -15.46 -10.58 -1.03
N MET A 24 -14.19 -10.20 -0.80
CA MET A 24 -13.03 -11.02 -1.20
C MET A 24 -13.11 -12.40 -0.55
N ALA A 25 -13.39 -12.46 0.76
CA ALA A 25 -13.54 -13.71 1.49
C ALA A 25 -14.71 -14.56 0.95
N ALA A 26 -15.89 -13.97 0.79
CA ALA A 26 -17.09 -14.68 0.33
C ALA A 26 -16.95 -15.17 -1.12
N LEU A 27 -16.36 -14.38 -2.01
CA LEU A 27 -16.08 -14.76 -3.39
C LEU A 27 -15.06 -15.90 -3.47
N LYS A 28 -14.01 -15.86 -2.63
CA LYS A 28 -13.03 -16.95 -2.51
C LYS A 28 -13.67 -18.24 -2.01
N GLU A 29 -14.54 -18.18 -0.97
CA GLU A 29 -15.28 -19.35 -0.48
C GLU A 29 -16.28 -19.90 -1.53
N LYS A 30 -16.77 -19.05 -2.44
CA LYS A 30 -17.55 -19.46 -3.61
C LYS A 30 -16.71 -20.16 -4.69
N GLY A 31 -15.37 -20.25 -4.50
CA GLY A 31 -14.44 -20.96 -5.38
C GLY A 31 -13.80 -20.09 -6.46
N LEU A 32 -13.92 -18.76 -6.39
CA LEU A 32 -13.29 -17.85 -7.36
C LEU A 32 -11.87 -17.50 -6.94
N ILE A 33 -10.99 -17.34 -7.92
CA ILE A 33 -9.65 -16.77 -7.73
C ILE A 33 -9.80 -15.24 -7.68
N VAL A 34 -9.71 -14.67 -6.48
CA VAL A 34 -9.94 -13.24 -6.23
C VAL A 34 -8.61 -12.50 -6.19
N GLN A 35 -8.50 -11.36 -6.89
CA GLN A 35 -7.39 -10.43 -6.79
C GLN A 35 -7.83 -9.14 -6.10
N GLY A 36 -7.17 -8.78 -5.00
CA GLY A 36 -7.36 -7.51 -4.30
C GLY A 36 -6.49 -6.40 -4.84
N PHE A 37 -7.05 -5.17 -4.88
CA PHE A 37 -6.32 -3.93 -5.14
C PHE A 37 -6.79 -2.84 -4.18
N LYS A 38 -5.90 -1.87 -3.92
CA LYS A 38 -6.22 -0.67 -3.14
C LYS A 38 -6.01 0.59 -3.98
N CYS A 39 -7.00 1.49 -4.01
CA CYS A 39 -6.79 2.84 -4.53
C CYS A 39 -5.96 3.65 -3.54
N GLY A 40 -4.99 4.43 -4.08
CA GLY A 40 -4.15 5.30 -3.28
C GLY A 40 -2.95 4.61 -2.61
N PRO A 41 -2.23 5.32 -1.72
CA PRO A 41 -0.90 4.93 -1.25
C PRO A 41 -0.89 4.06 0.01
N ASP A 42 -2.03 3.58 0.48
CA ASP A 42 -2.18 2.81 1.71
C ASP A 42 -1.55 1.41 1.60
N TYR A 43 -0.81 0.95 2.61
CA TYR A 43 -0.22 -0.41 2.67
C TYR A 43 -0.88 -1.31 3.71
N ILE A 44 -1.79 -0.80 4.55
CA ILE A 44 -2.44 -1.56 5.61
C ILE A 44 -3.56 -2.42 5.03
N ASP A 45 -4.51 -1.80 4.32
CA ASP A 45 -5.61 -2.52 3.67
C ASP A 45 -5.09 -3.58 2.67
N PRO A 46 -4.05 -3.32 1.83
CA PRO A 46 -3.43 -4.35 1.00
C PRO A 46 -2.92 -5.58 1.76
N SER A 47 -2.50 -5.43 3.01
CA SER A 47 -2.08 -6.58 3.82
C SER A 47 -3.23 -7.54 4.12
N TYR A 48 -4.43 -7.02 4.40
CA TYR A 48 -5.65 -7.83 4.58
C TYR A 48 -6.12 -8.45 3.26
N HIS A 49 -6.06 -7.69 2.16
CA HIS A 49 -6.38 -8.22 0.84
C HIS A 49 -5.49 -9.40 0.48
N THR A 50 -4.19 -9.27 0.74
CA THR A 50 -3.20 -10.35 0.52
C THR A 50 -3.52 -11.56 1.38
N ALA A 51 -3.77 -11.36 2.67
CA ALA A 51 -4.06 -12.44 3.61
C ALA A 51 -5.36 -13.19 3.25
N VAL A 52 -6.44 -12.48 2.90
CA VAL A 52 -7.73 -13.10 2.58
C VAL A 52 -7.71 -13.81 1.23
N THR A 53 -7.04 -13.25 0.22
CA THR A 53 -7.04 -13.81 -1.14
C THR A 53 -5.91 -14.80 -1.39
N ASN A 54 -4.87 -14.83 -0.56
CA ASN A 54 -3.59 -15.52 -0.78
C ASN A 54 -2.89 -15.05 -2.07
N ARG A 55 -3.13 -13.82 -2.47
CA ARG A 55 -2.52 -13.18 -3.64
C ARG A 55 -2.02 -11.78 -3.25
N PRO A 56 -0.78 -11.40 -3.60
CA PRO A 56 -0.28 -10.07 -3.29
C PRO A 56 -1.21 -8.99 -3.80
N SER A 57 -1.72 -8.15 -2.91
CA SER A 57 -2.50 -6.97 -3.28
C SER A 57 -1.59 -5.87 -3.81
N ARG A 58 -2.13 -4.99 -4.64
CA ARG A 58 -1.38 -3.91 -5.30
C ARG A 58 -2.07 -2.58 -5.13
N ASN A 59 -1.27 -1.51 -5.21
CA ASN A 59 -1.77 -0.16 -5.14
C ASN A 59 -2.02 0.42 -6.53
N LEU A 60 -3.22 0.93 -6.74
CA LEU A 60 -3.57 1.70 -7.94
C LEU A 60 -3.65 3.17 -7.55
N ASP A 61 -2.63 3.93 -7.88
CA ASP A 61 -2.51 5.33 -7.50
C ASP A 61 -2.18 6.19 -8.73
N SER A 62 -3.17 6.95 -9.20
CA SER A 62 -3.06 7.79 -10.41
C SER A 62 -2.28 9.08 -10.19
N TRP A 63 -1.94 9.42 -8.93
CA TRP A 63 -1.03 10.52 -8.67
C TRP A 63 0.44 10.09 -8.68
N MET A 64 0.74 8.91 -8.14
CA MET A 64 2.12 8.39 -8.15
C MET A 64 2.51 7.80 -9.50
N LEU A 65 1.57 7.17 -10.20
CA LEU A 65 1.81 6.43 -11.43
C LEU A 65 1.26 7.16 -12.65
N GLU A 66 2.03 7.12 -13.74
CA GLU A 66 1.50 7.43 -15.06
C GLU A 66 0.43 6.42 -15.46
N ARG A 67 -0.55 6.86 -16.25
CA ARG A 67 -1.73 6.05 -16.62
C ARG A 67 -1.38 4.67 -17.20
N ASP A 68 -0.35 4.61 -18.04
CA ASP A 68 0.08 3.35 -18.66
C ASP A 68 0.75 2.42 -17.64
N THR A 69 1.57 2.96 -16.73
CA THR A 69 2.17 2.19 -15.64
C THR A 69 1.10 1.64 -14.68
N LEU A 70 0.07 2.44 -14.37
CA LEU A 70 -1.05 1.99 -13.55
C LEU A 70 -1.80 0.82 -14.23
N LYS A 71 -2.03 0.91 -15.54
CA LYS A 71 -2.63 -0.18 -16.32
C LYS A 71 -1.75 -1.43 -16.33
N ASP A 72 -0.42 -1.27 -16.44
CA ASP A 72 0.54 -2.37 -16.34
C ASP A 72 0.43 -3.08 -14.97
N VAL A 73 0.40 -2.32 -13.87
CA VAL A 73 0.22 -2.84 -12.50
C VAL A 73 -1.09 -3.61 -12.38
N PHE A 74 -2.19 -3.05 -12.87
CA PHE A 74 -3.49 -3.72 -12.85
C PHE A 74 -3.46 -5.02 -13.66
N GLN A 75 -2.95 -5.00 -14.89
CA GLN A 75 -2.84 -6.17 -15.77
C GLN A 75 -2.02 -7.31 -15.13
N ARG A 76 -0.95 -6.97 -14.45
CA ARG A 76 -0.11 -7.93 -13.71
C ARG A 76 -0.91 -8.63 -12.61
N GLY A 77 -1.60 -7.83 -11.79
CA GLY A 77 -2.38 -8.35 -10.67
C GLY A 77 -3.48 -9.30 -11.10
N VAL A 78 -4.24 -8.94 -12.16
CA VAL A 78 -5.39 -9.75 -12.59
C VAL A 78 -5.00 -11.03 -13.34
N LYS A 79 -3.72 -11.25 -13.66
CA LYS A 79 -3.27 -12.47 -14.33
C LYS A 79 -3.63 -13.71 -13.51
N GLY A 80 -4.44 -14.60 -14.11
CA GLY A 80 -4.91 -15.83 -13.46
C GLY A 80 -5.98 -15.61 -12.37
N ALA A 81 -6.58 -14.41 -12.28
CA ALA A 81 -7.73 -14.18 -11.42
C ALA A 81 -9.05 -14.25 -12.19
N ASP A 82 -10.11 -14.73 -11.53
CA ASP A 82 -11.46 -14.73 -12.06
C ASP A 82 -12.14 -13.37 -11.89
N ILE A 83 -11.86 -12.71 -10.75
CA ILE A 83 -12.44 -11.42 -10.40
C ILE A 83 -11.43 -10.54 -9.65
N ALA A 84 -11.43 -9.24 -10.00
CA ALA A 84 -10.69 -8.21 -9.26
C ALA A 84 -11.64 -7.38 -8.40
N VAL A 85 -11.30 -7.24 -7.12
CA VAL A 85 -11.99 -6.35 -6.17
C VAL A 85 -11.04 -5.21 -5.82
N ILE A 86 -11.43 -3.99 -6.16
CA ILE A 86 -10.61 -2.79 -6.01
C ILE A 86 -11.22 -1.96 -4.87
N GLU A 87 -10.54 -1.88 -3.74
CA GLU A 87 -11.00 -1.06 -2.63
C GLU A 87 -10.63 0.40 -2.85
N GLY A 88 -11.62 1.28 -2.78
CA GLY A 88 -11.46 2.73 -2.87
C GLY A 88 -10.81 3.37 -1.64
N VAL A 89 -10.36 4.60 -1.80
CA VAL A 89 -9.82 5.46 -0.73
C VAL A 89 -10.78 6.61 -0.46
N MET A 90 -10.91 7.03 0.81
CA MET A 90 -11.79 8.15 1.22
C MET A 90 -13.22 8.03 0.64
N GLY A 91 -13.85 9.11 0.21
CA GLY A 91 -15.06 9.10 -0.61
C GLY A 91 -14.74 8.89 -2.09
N LEU A 92 -15.70 8.40 -2.87
CA LEU A 92 -15.53 8.07 -4.29
C LEU A 92 -14.84 9.16 -5.11
N TYR A 93 -15.19 10.42 -4.87
CA TYR A 93 -14.67 11.60 -5.58
C TYR A 93 -13.60 12.36 -4.82
N ASP A 94 -13.21 11.89 -3.63
CA ASP A 94 -12.17 12.54 -2.84
C ASP A 94 -10.79 12.19 -3.40
N GLY A 95 -10.13 13.15 -4.01
CA GLY A 95 -8.82 13.01 -4.63
C GLY A 95 -7.86 14.10 -4.18
N LYS A 96 -6.89 14.41 -5.02
CA LYS A 96 -5.86 15.42 -4.77
C LYS A 96 -6.40 16.84 -4.75
N SER A 97 -7.44 17.13 -5.52
CA SER A 97 -8.05 18.45 -5.69
C SER A 97 -9.57 18.37 -5.55
N PRO A 98 -10.21 19.38 -4.97
CA PRO A 98 -11.66 19.46 -4.95
C PRO A 98 -12.29 19.79 -6.33
N GLU A 99 -11.47 20.11 -7.32
CA GLU A 99 -11.92 20.56 -8.66
C GLU A 99 -11.75 19.48 -9.74
N SER A 100 -11.23 18.29 -9.39
CA SER A 100 -10.99 17.22 -10.35
C SER A 100 -10.97 15.84 -9.70
N ASP A 101 -11.21 14.81 -10.50
CA ASP A 101 -11.16 13.41 -10.06
C ASP A 101 -9.73 12.88 -9.88
N VAL A 102 -8.68 13.67 -10.17
CA VAL A 102 -7.28 13.24 -10.10
C VAL A 102 -6.90 12.71 -8.71
N GLY A 103 -6.42 11.47 -8.65
CA GLY A 103 -6.05 10.78 -7.42
C GLY A 103 -7.24 10.23 -6.64
N SER A 104 -8.45 10.23 -7.22
CA SER A 104 -9.65 9.68 -6.56
C SER A 104 -9.94 8.24 -6.98
N THR A 105 -10.83 7.59 -6.23
CA THR A 105 -11.38 6.28 -6.58
C THR A 105 -12.16 6.35 -7.90
N ALA A 106 -12.81 7.48 -8.20
CA ALA A 106 -13.54 7.72 -9.44
C ALA A 106 -12.60 7.67 -10.66
N GLU A 107 -11.45 8.33 -10.59
CA GLU A 107 -10.45 8.25 -11.66
C GLU A 107 -9.95 6.83 -11.89
N ILE A 108 -9.66 6.08 -10.82
CA ILE A 108 -9.22 4.68 -10.93
C ILE A 108 -10.31 3.83 -11.60
N SER A 109 -11.60 3.97 -11.20
CA SER A 109 -12.70 3.23 -11.80
C SER A 109 -12.79 3.46 -13.31
N HIS A 110 -12.58 4.71 -13.74
CA HIS A 110 -12.54 5.09 -15.16
C HIS A 110 -11.30 4.53 -15.89
N ILE A 111 -10.10 4.62 -15.28
CA ILE A 111 -8.86 4.13 -15.92
C ILE A 111 -8.92 2.62 -16.18
N VAL A 112 -9.44 1.86 -15.22
CA VAL A 112 -9.53 0.41 -15.33
C VAL A 112 -10.88 -0.07 -15.89
N ASP A 113 -11.77 0.85 -16.25
CA ASP A 113 -13.12 0.57 -16.77
C ASP A 113 -13.88 -0.44 -15.90
N ALA A 114 -13.99 -0.14 -14.60
CA ALA A 114 -14.64 -0.99 -13.62
C ALA A 114 -15.91 -0.33 -13.08
N PRO A 115 -17.07 -1.03 -13.06
CA PRO A 115 -18.26 -0.53 -12.39
C PRO A 115 -18.01 -0.35 -10.88
N VAL A 116 -18.67 0.63 -10.29
CA VAL A 116 -18.58 0.96 -8.87
C VAL A 116 -19.73 0.30 -8.11
N LEU A 117 -19.41 -0.40 -7.04
CA LEU A 117 -20.34 -0.81 -6.00
C LEU A 117 -20.21 0.23 -4.86
N LEU A 118 -21.24 1.08 -4.73
CA LEU A 118 -21.21 2.20 -3.79
C LEU A 118 -21.69 1.75 -2.41
N VAL A 119 -20.83 1.88 -1.41
CA VAL A 119 -21.14 1.62 0.00
C VAL A 119 -21.71 2.89 0.63
N VAL A 120 -22.95 2.83 1.10
CA VAL A 120 -23.68 3.96 1.68
C VAL A 120 -24.02 3.66 3.13
N ASN A 121 -23.52 4.45 4.05
CA ASN A 121 -23.93 4.38 5.45
C ASN A 121 -25.36 4.95 5.59
N ILE A 122 -26.32 4.09 5.93
CA ILE A 122 -27.73 4.49 6.08
C ILE A 122 -28.16 4.67 7.54
N GLY A 123 -27.22 4.64 8.49
CA GLY A 123 -27.52 4.88 9.91
C GLY A 123 -28.31 6.18 10.08
N ALA A 124 -29.53 6.09 10.63
CA ALA A 124 -30.47 7.21 10.81
C ALA A 124 -31.00 7.82 9.49
N MET A 125 -31.03 7.08 8.37
CA MET A 125 -31.58 7.52 7.09
C MET A 125 -32.80 6.68 6.66
N ALA A 126 -33.59 7.23 5.76
CA ALA A 126 -34.67 6.57 5.01
C ALA A 126 -34.55 6.95 3.53
N ARG A 127 -35.55 7.62 2.95
CA ARG A 127 -35.53 8.08 1.56
C ARG A 127 -34.34 8.99 1.21
N SER A 128 -33.76 9.71 2.16
CA SER A 128 -32.57 10.54 1.97
C SER A 128 -31.34 9.75 1.45
N ALA A 129 -31.27 8.44 1.68
CA ALA A 129 -30.24 7.58 1.10
C ALA A 129 -30.27 7.62 -0.44
N ALA A 130 -31.46 7.67 -1.05
CA ALA A 130 -31.61 7.80 -2.50
C ALA A 130 -31.06 9.15 -3.03
N ALA A 131 -31.23 10.24 -2.28
CA ALA A 131 -30.68 11.53 -2.68
C ALA A 131 -29.14 11.51 -2.71
N ILE A 132 -28.50 10.81 -1.74
CA ILE A 132 -27.07 10.63 -1.71
C ILE A 132 -26.61 9.83 -2.94
N VAL A 133 -27.19 8.65 -3.19
CA VAL A 133 -26.85 7.83 -4.34
C VAL A 133 -27.03 8.60 -5.65
N LYS A 134 -28.13 9.35 -5.77
CA LYS A 134 -28.41 10.17 -6.95
C LYS A 134 -27.34 11.23 -7.19
N GLY A 135 -26.89 11.92 -6.14
CA GLY A 135 -25.79 12.88 -6.22
C GLY A 135 -24.51 12.24 -6.74
N PHE A 136 -24.15 11.06 -6.21
CA PHE A 136 -22.98 10.32 -6.66
C PHE A 136 -23.08 9.82 -8.11
N GLN A 137 -24.27 9.49 -8.60
CA GLN A 137 -24.50 9.09 -10.00
C GLN A 137 -24.32 10.25 -10.99
N THR A 138 -24.63 11.47 -10.58
CA THR A 138 -24.73 12.61 -11.49
C THR A 138 -23.54 13.53 -11.46
N LEU A 139 -22.61 13.34 -10.51
CA LEU A 139 -21.46 14.23 -10.36
C LEU A 139 -20.42 14.05 -11.48
N SER A 140 -20.22 12.83 -11.96
CA SER A 140 -19.29 12.54 -13.07
C SER A 140 -19.94 11.59 -14.07
N GLU A 141 -19.86 11.93 -15.36
CA GLU A 141 -20.35 11.10 -16.46
C GLU A 141 -19.46 9.87 -16.73
N HIS A 142 -18.23 9.89 -16.21
CA HIS A 142 -17.25 8.82 -16.41
C HIS A 142 -17.34 7.71 -15.37
N VAL A 143 -18.15 7.88 -14.35
CA VAL A 143 -18.29 6.90 -13.25
C VAL A 143 -19.61 6.14 -13.42
N HIS A 144 -19.50 4.82 -13.54
CA HIS A 144 -20.65 3.93 -13.61
C HIS A 144 -20.93 3.28 -12.25
N ILE A 145 -21.95 3.75 -11.51
CA ILE A 145 -22.44 3.08 -10.31
C ILE A 145 -23.32 1.90 -10.74
N GLY A 146 -22.75 0.69 -10.68
CA GLY A 146 -23.43 -0.55 -11.10
C GLY A 146 -24.32 -1.15 -10.03
N GLY A 147 -24.11 -0.80 -8.76
CA GLY A 147 -24.87 -1.29 -7.62
C GLY A 147 -24.59 -0.53 -6.33
N VAL A 148 -25.40 -0.79 -5.31
CA VAL A 148 -25.27 -0.19 -3.98
C VAL A 148 -25.27 -1.28 -2.91
N ILE A 149 -24.39 -1.15 -1.91
CA ILE A 149 -24.49 -1.86 -0.62
C ILE A 149 -24.81 -0.82 0.45
N VAL A 150 -25.86 -1.04 1.22
CA VAL A 150 -26.18 -0.17 2.34
C VAL A 150 -25.58 -0.72 3.64
N ASN A 151 -24.80 0.12 4.33
CA ASN A 151 -24.12 -0.24 5.57
C ASN A 151 -24.81 0.40 6.78
N GLN A 152 -24.59 -0.15 7.98
CA GLN A 152 -25.19 0.28 9.24
C GLN A 152 -26.73 0.19 9.24
N ALA A 153 -27.31 -0.81 8.56
CA ALA A 153 -28.73 -1.06 8.59
C ALA A 153 -29.17 -1.47 10.00
N GLY A 154 -30.19 -0.81 10.56
CA GLY A 154 -30.68 -1.11 11.90
C GLY A 154 -31.51 -2.40 11.98
N SER A 155 -32.17 -2.76 10.86
CA SER A 155 -32.99 -3.97 10.72
C SER A 155 -33.23 -4.30 9.25
N VAL A 156 -33.75 -5.49 8.96
CA VAL A 156 -34.19 -5.87 7.61
C VAL A 156 -35.25 -4.91 7.07
N GLY A 157 -36.22 -4.50 7.90
CA GLY A 157 -37.24 -3.53 7.49
C GLY A 157 -36.66 -2.16 7.15
N HIS A 158 -35.61 -1.71 7.87
CA HIS A 158 -34.89 -0.49 7.55
C HIS A 158 -34.16 -0.61 6.19
N TYR A 159 -33.48 -1.73 5.96
CA TYR A 159 -32.87 -2.06 4.69
C TYR A 159 -33.87 -1.99 3.52
N GLU A 160 -35.01 -2.69 3.63
CA GLU A 160 -36.03 -2.74 2.57
C GLU A 160 -36.61 -1.36 2.27
N LEU A 161 -36.75 -0.50 3.26
CA LEU A 161 -37.22 0.88 3.08
C LEU A 161 -36.23 1.69 2.25
N CYS A 162 -34.94 1.63 2.61
CA CYS A 162 -33.88 2.34 1.88
C CYS A 162 -33.67 1.76 0.46
N LYS A 163 -33.69 0.42 0.31
CA LYS A 163 -33.59 -0.29 -0.95
C LYS A 163 -34.65 0.21 -1.95
N ARG A 164 -35.92 0.16 -1.56
CA ARG A 164 -37.02 0.62 -2.43
C ARG A 164 -36.87 2.09 -2.85
N ALA A 165 -36.40 2.95 -1.95
CA ALA A 165 -36.18 4.34 -2.28
C ALA A 165 -35.04 4.51 -3.29
N ILE A 166 -33.89 3.84 -3.07
CA ILE A 166 -32.72 3.94 -3.95
C ILE A 166 -33.05 3.36 -5.34
N GLU A 167 -33.61 2.15 -5.40
CA GLU A 167 -33.91 1.49 -6.67
C GLU A 167 -34.93 2.31 -7.50
N LYS A 168 -35.97 2.87 -6.86
CA LYS A 168 -36.96 3.70 -7.51
C LYS A 168 -36.40 5.00 -8.09
N GLU A 169 -35.60 5.74 -7.28
CA GLU A 169 -35.17 7.09 -7.66
C GLU A 169 -33.88 7.09 -8.50
N CYS A 170 -33.02 6.06 -8.32
CA CYS A 170 -31.71 6.01 -8.94
C CYS A 170 -31.63 4.98 -10.10
N ASN A 171 -32.58 4.06 -10.20
CA ASN A 171 -32.55 2.95 -11.17
C ASN A 171 -31.25 2.13 -11.09
N VAL A 172 -30.77 1.90 -9.87
CA VAL A 172 -29.55 1.11 -9.56
C VAL A 172 -29.92 0.06 -8.54
N PRO A 173 -29.52 -1.21 -8.72
CA PRO A 173 -29.83 -2.26 -7.77
C PRO A 173 -29.13 -2.07 -6.43
N VAL A 174 -29.84 -2.32 -5.34
CA VAL A 174 -29.26 -2.48 -4.01
C VAL A 174 -29.00 -3.96 -3.78
N VAL A 175 -27.76 -4.38 -3.94
CA VAL A 175 -27.34 -5.79 -3.95
C VAL A 175 -27.23 -6.40 -2.57
N GLY A 176 -27.40 -5.61 -1.53
CA GLY A 176 -27.36 -6.11 -0.14
C GLY A 176 -27.15 -5.02 0.88
N TYR A 177 -26.98 -5.49 2.13
CA TYR A 177 -26.76 -4.61 3.26
C TYR A 177 -25.74 -5.23 4.24
N VAL A 178 -25.22 -4.39 5.12
CA VAL A 178 -24.48 -4.85 6.31
C VAL A 178 -25.21 -4.29 7.53
N LYS A 179 -25.71 -5.17 8.36
CA LYS A 179 -26.43 -4.79 9.57
C LYS A 179 -25.45 -4.29 10.63
N LYS A 180 -25.87 -3.28 11.37
CA LYS A 180 -25.09 -2.73 12.48
C LYS A 180 -24.79 -3.80 13.54
N GLY A 181 -23.50 -4.02 13.81
CA GLY A 181 -23.04 -4.97 14.83
C GLY A 181 -22.88 -6.41 14.35
N ASP A 182 -23.25 -6.76 13.11
CA ASP A 182 -23.15 -8.14 12.61
C ASP A 182 -21.74 -8.50 12.09
N VAL A 183 -20.89 -7.51 11.83
CA VAL A 183 -19.52 -7.73 11.33
C VAL A 183 -18.49 -7.61 12.45
N PRO A 184 -17.45 -8.44 12.44
CA PRO A 184 -16.35 -8.30 13.38
C PRO A 184 -15.60 -7.00 13.14
N THR A 185 -15.17 -6.36 14.21
CA THR A 185 -14.40 -5.11 14.14
C THR A 185 -12.96 -5.43 13.72
N ILE A 186 -12.46 -4.74 12.70
CA ILE A 186 -11.03 -4.74 12.39
C ILE A 186 -10.34 -3.95 13.51
N PRO A 187 -9.37 -4.54 14.24
CA PRO A 187 -8.70 -3.81 15.30
C PRO A 187 -7.97 -2.59 14.79
N GLU A 188 -8.15 -1.50 15.50
CA GLU A 188 -7.48 -0.23 15.26
C GLU A 188 -6.48 0.02 16.39
N ARG A 189 -5.32 0.57 16.05
CA ARG A 189 -4.46 1.28 16.99
C ARG A 189 -4.88 2.75 17.04
N HIS A 190 -4.32 3.51 17.98
CA HIS A 190 -4.46 4.98 17.99
C HIS A 190 -4.08 5.62 16.65
N LEU A 191 -3.41 4.90 15.77
CA LEU A 191 -2.76 5.33 14.55
C LEU A 191 -3.32 4.68 13.27
N GLY A 192 -4.47 3.98 13.36
CA GLY A 192 -5.11 3.29 12.24
C GLY A 192 -5.24 1.78 12.45
N LEU A 193 -5.62 1.05 11.39
CA LEU A 193 -5.76 -0.40 11.43
C LEU A 193 -4.41 -1.09 11.69
N LEU A 194 -4.44 -2.22 12.42
CA LEU A 194 -3.29 -3.11 12.55
C LEU A 194 -3.05 -3.85 11.24
N PRO A 195 -1.84 -3.85 10.66
CA PRO A 195 -1.53 -4.69 9.51
C PRO A 195 -1.77 -6.17 9.77
N ALA A 196 -2.15 -6.92 8.74
CA ALA A 196 -2.47 -8.34 8.86
C ALA A 196 -1.30 -9.17 9.41
N ILE A 197 -0.07 -8.87 9.01
CA ILE A 197 1.14 -9.56 9.46
C ILE A 197 1.38 -9.45 10.98
N GLU A 198 0.92 -8.37 11.60
CA GLU A 198 1.06 -8.15 13.04
C GLU A 198 -0.04 -8.83 13.87
N ARG A 199 -1.12 -9.25 13.20
CA ARG A 199 -2.31 -9.78 13.88
C ARG A 199 -2.25 -11.28 14.15
N GLY A 200 -1.39 -12.03 13.46
CA GLY A 200 -1.32 -13.50 13.55
C GLY A 200 -2.44 -14.17 12.74
N GLU A 201 -3.07 -15.21 13.31
CA GLU A 201 -4.11 -15.97 12.60
C GLU A 201 -5.38 -15.15 12.38
N LEU A 202 -5.80 -15.05 11.10
CA LEU A 202 -6.95 -14.26 10.64
C LEU A 202 -8.10 -15.13 10.10
N ASP A 203 -7.92 -16.44 10.03
CA ASP A 203 -8.86 -17.34 9.34
C ASP A 203 -10.27 -17.25 9.92
N GLU A 204 -10.43 -17.29 11.24
CA GLU A 204 -11.74 -17.18 11.87
C GLU A 204 -12.39 -15.80 11.62
N PHE A 205 -11.60 -14.74 11.62
CA PHE A 205 -12.08 -13.40 11.27
C PHE A 205 -12.60 -13.35 9.83
N PHE A 206 -11.86 -13.90 8.87
CA PHE A 206 -12.29 -13.93 7.47
C PHE A 206 -13.49 -14.82 7.26
N HIS A 207 -13.57 -15.98 7.91
CA HIS A 207 -14.74 -16.87 7.86
C HIS A 207 -16.00 -16.20 8.43
N GLN A 208 -15.90 -15.54 9.58
CA GLN A 208 -17.03 -14.81 10.15
C GLN A 208 -17.51 -13.70 9.23
N LEU A 209 -16.58 -12.92 8.67
CA LEU A 209 -16.87 -11.82 7.76
C LEU A 209 -17.48 -12.32 6.45
N SER A 210 -16.94 -13.41 5.88
CA SER A 210 -17.46 -14.09 4.70
C SER A 210 -18.90 -14.53 4.88
N ARG A 211 -19.21 -15.26 5.98
CA ARG A 211 -20.57 -15.74 6.28
C ARG A 211 -21.56 -14.58 6.40
N THR A 212 -21.15 -13.51 7.08
CA THR A 212 -22.01 -12.32 7.23
C THR A 212 -22.31 -11.70 5.87
N ILE A 213 -21.29 -11.47 5.04
CA ILE A 213 -21.47 -10.88 3.71
C ILE A 213 -22.28 -11.81 2.81
N ALA A 214 -21.98 -13.12 2.77
CA ALA A 214 -22.71 -14.08 1.95
C ALA A 214 -24.20 -14.22 2.33
N SER A 215 -24.56 -13.96 3.59
CA SER A 215 -25.95 -14.02 4.05
C SER A 215 -26.75 -12.73 3.78
N GLN A 216 -26.07 -11.60 3.55
CA GLN A 216 -26.70 -10.28 3.47
C GLN A 216 -26.51 -9.60 2.10
N VAL A 217 -25.62 -10.13 1.25
CA VAL A 217 -25.30 -9.58 -0.07
C VAL A 217 -25.50 -10.62 -1.16
N ASP A 218 -26.18 -10.26 -2.24
CA ASP A 218 -26.34 -11.09 -3.43
C ASP A 218 -25.02 -11.14 -4.23
N LEU A 219 -24.20 -12.16 -3.92
CA LEU A 219 -22.89 -12.34 -4.56
C LEU A 219 -23.00 -12.60 -6.07
N ASP A 220 -24.08 -13.26 -6.53
CA ASP A 220 -24.26 -13.53 -7.97
C ASP A 220 -24.52 -12.23 -8.71
N GLN A 221 -25.33 -11.34 -8.14
CA GLN A 221 -25.56 -10.01 -8.70
C GLN A 221 -24.29 -9.16 -8.68
N VAL A 222 -23.45 -9.25 -7.65
CA VAL A 222 -22.14 -8.57 -7.60
C VAL A 222 -21.23 -9.07 -8.73
N ILE A 223 -21.16 -10.39 -8.95
CA ILE A 223 -20.38 -11.00 -10.03
C ILE A 223 -20.91 -10.54 -11.40
N ASP A 224 -22.22 -10.48 -11.59
CA ASP A 224 -22.83 -10.04 -12.84
C ASP A 224 -22.54 -8.55 -13.12
N ILE A 225 -22.55 -7.70 -12.10
CA ILE A 225 -22.12 -6.30 -12.21
C ILE A 225 -20.64 -6.24 -12.62
N ALA A 226 -19.77 -6.99 -11.95
CA ALA A 226 -18.34 -7.02 -12.23
C ALA A 226 -18.02 -7.49 -13.66
N ARG A 227 -18.84 -8.39 -14.24
CA ARG A 227 -18.72 -8.91 -15.61
C ARG A 227 -19.12 -7.91 -16.70
N ARG A 228 -19.77 -6.81 -16.34
CA ARG A 228 -20.15 -5.75 -17.32
C ARG A 228 -18.96 -4.90 -17.76
N SER A 229 -17.80 -5.06 -17.12
CA SER A 229 -16.55 -4.43 -17.53
C SER A 229 -16.16 -4.85 -18.95
N SER A 230 -15.74 -3.90 -19.79
CA SER A 230 -15.22 -4.20 -21.12
C SER A 230 -13.93 -5.04 -21.05
N PRO A 231 -13.53 -5.74 -22.12
CA PRO A 231 -12.21 -6.37 -22.18
C PRO A 231 -11.11 -5.36 -21.84
N PHE A 232 -10.32 -5.64 -20.81
CA PHE A 232 -9.23 -4.74 -20.45
C PHE A 232 -8.17 -4.75 -21.56
N GLN A 233 -7.90 -3.57 -22.10
CA GLN A 233 -6.87 -3.32 -23.10
C GLN A 233 -5.77 -2.49 -22.47
N GLY A 234 -4.60 -3.06 -22.34
CA GLY A 234 -3.42 -2.36 -21.81
C GLY A 234 -2.54 -3.30 -20.99
N GLY A 235 -1.35 -2.83 -20.73
CA GLY A 235 -0.35 -3.53 -19.96
C GLY A 235 0.65 -4.32 -20.82
N SER A 236 1.92 -4.09 -20.53
CA SER A 236 3.02 -4.88 -21.08
C SER A 236 3.13 -6.21 -20.33
N THR A 237 3.49 -7.26 -21.03
CA THR A 237 3.87 -8.54 -20.41
C THR A 237 5.20 -8.36 -19.67
N ILE A 238 5.20 -8.68 -18.37
CA ILE A 238 6.43 -8.74 -17.60
C ILE A 238 7.31 -9.84 -18.17
N SER A 239 8.56 -9.51 -18.43
CA SER A 239 9.62 -10.49 -18.68
C SER A 239 10.60 -10.45 -17.51
N ILE A 240 10.48 -11.39 -16.59
CA ILE A 240 11.50 -11.56 -15.54
C ILE A 240 12.68 -12.26 -16.17
N PRO A 241 13.89 -11.65 -16.17
CA PRO A 241 15.07 -12.28 -16.73
C PRO A 241 15.40 -13.59 -16.00
N SER A 242 15.69 -14.65 -16.75
CA SER A 242 16.15 -15.92 -16.18
C SER A 242 17.54 -15.79 -15.53
N ASN A 243 18.39 -14.91 -16.07
CA ASN A 243 19.71 -14.64 -15.50
C ASN A 243 19.61 -13.51 -14.47
N LYS A 244 19.81 -13.83 -13.20
CA LYS A 244 19.81 -12.86 -12.10
C LYS A 244 21.15 -12.13 -12.03
N LYS A 245 21.09 -10.80 -11.96
CA LYS A 245 22.26 -9.92 -11.91
C LYS A 245 22.80 -9.76 -10.49
N ALA A 246 21.90 -9.62 -9.53
CA ALA A 246 22.21 -9.37 -8.13
C ALA A 246 21.17 -9.98 -7.19
N ARG A 247 21.59 -10.32 -5.97
CA ARG A 247 20.72 -10.77 -4.87
C ARG A 247 20.52 -9.60 -3.92
N ILE A 248 19.28 -9.19 -3.73
CA ILE A 248 18.91 -8.10 -2.83
C ILE A 248 18.24 -8.69 -1.59
N ALA A 249 18.85 -8.49 -0.44
CA ALA A 249 18.24 -8.82 0.83
C ALA A 249 17.13 -7.82 1.14
N VAL A 250 15.94 -8.31 1.53
CA VAL A 250 14.79 -7.50 1.92
C VAL A 250 14.42 -7.82 3.36
N ALA A 251 14.49 -6.83 4.25
CA ALA A 251 13.96 -6.99 5.59
C ALA A 251 12.43 -7.09 5.53
N TYR A 252 11.85 -8.20 6.00
CA TYR A 252 10.42 -8.43 5.88
C TYR A 252 9.87 -9.18 7.09
N ASP A 253 9.24 -8.45 8.01
CA ASP A 253 8.58 -8.97 9.21
C ASP A 253 7.59 -7.94 9.77
N ALA A 254 7.10 -8.13 10.99
CA ALA A 254 6.15 -7.22 11.62
C ALA A 254 6.71 -5.79 11.87
N ALA A 255 8.03 -5.61 11.92
CA ALA A 255 8.66 -4.29 12.00
C ALA A 255 8.91 -3.66 10.62
N PHE A 256 9.06 -4.49 9.58
CA PHE A 256 9.45 -4.09 8.23
C PHE A 256 8.50 -4.70 7.19
N HIS A 257 7.27 -4.18 7.03
CA HIS A 257 6.24 -4.76 6.16
C HIS A 257 5.55 -3.78 5.20
N SER A 258 5.73 -2.47 5.39
CA SER A 258 5.01 -1.46 4.58
C SER A 258 5.74 -1.18 3.27
N TYR A 259 5.63 -2.10 2.33
CA TYR A 259 6.20 -2.00 0.99
C TYR A 259 5.11 -1.96 -0.07
N TYR A 260 5.37 -1.29 -1.19
CA TYR A 260 4.61 -1.48 -2.41
C TYR A 260 5.05 -2.79 -3.08
N GLN A 261 4.14 -3.72 -3.30
CA GLN A 261 4.42 -4.99 -3.97
C GLN A 261 5.07 -4.79 -5.34
N GLU A 262 4.67 -3.73 -6.02
CA GLU A 262 5.18 -3.35 -7.33
C GLU A 262 6.67 -3.03 -7.31
N ASN A 263 7.21 -2.50 -6.20
CA ASN A 263 8.63 -2.23 -6.07
C ASN A 263 9.45 -3.52 -6.15
N PHE A 264 8.96 -4.58 -5.53
CA PHE A 264 9.59 -5.91 -5.63
C PHE A 264 9.55 -6.44 -7.07
N GLU A 265 8.41 -6.34 -7.73
CA GLU A 265 8.24 -6.77 -9.12
C GLU A 265 9.16 -5.98 -10.08
N PHE A 266 9.29 -4.66 -9.91
CA PHE A 266 10.22 -3.85 -10.71
C PHE A 266 11.68 -4.22 -10.47
N LEU A 267 12.06 -4.59 -9.24
CA LEU A 267 13.41 -5.09 -8.95
C LEU A 267 13.66 -6.44 -9.64
N GLU A 268 12.70 -7.37 -9.60
CA GLU A 268 12.80 -8.67 -10.27
C GLU A 268 12.88 -8.53 -11.79
N GLU A 269 12.10 -7.59 -12.38
CA GLU A 269 12.19 -7.24 -13.80
C GLU A 269 13.55 -6.67 -14.20
N ALA A 270 14.17 -5.89 -13.30
CA ALA A 270 15.50 -5.35 -13.51
C ALA A 270 16.61 -6.44 -13.41
N GLY A 271 16.26 -7.63 -12.92
CA GLY A 271 17.16 -8.77 -12.78
C GLY A 271 17.59 -9.07 -11.34
N ALA A 272 16.90 -8.54 -10.33
CA ALA A 272 17.14 -8.92 -8.94
C ALA A 272 16.60 -10.33 -8.63
N GLU A 273 17.29 -11.01 -7.73
CA GLU A 273 16.76 -12.08 -6.89
C GLU A 273 16.50 -11.50 -5.52
N LEU A 274 15.27 -11.59 -5.02
CA LEU A 274 14.92 -11.08 -3.68
C LEU A 274 15.05 -12.18 -2.65
N VAL A 275 15.77 -11.90 -1.56
CA VAL A 275 15.98 -12.82 -0.44
C VAL A 275 15.45 -12.15 0.83
N TYR A 276 14.36 -12.68 1.37
CA TYR A 276 13.73 -12.11 2.55
C TYR A 276 14.39 -12.63 3.83
N PHE A 277 14.50 -11.76 4.85
CA PHE A 277 14.97 -12.11 6.18
C PHE A 277 14.23 -11.27 7.23
N SER A 278 14.17 -11.78 8.46
CA SER A 278 13.47 -11.15 9.58
C SER A 278 14.43 -10.66 10.65
N PRO A 279 14.82 -9.39 10.66
CA PRO A 279 15.59 -8.80 11.76
C PRO A 279 14.91 -8.95 13.12
N LEU A 280 13.58 -8.85 13.17
CA LEU A 280 12.82 -8.97 14.41
C LEU A 280 12.91 -10.39 15.02
N GLN A 281 12.98 -11.43 14.19
CA GLN A 281 13.14 -12.82 14.61
C GLN A 281 14.60 -13.19 14.90
N GLY A 282 15.54 -12.27 14.76
CA GLY A 282 16.96 -12.51 14.98
C GLY A 282 17.69 -13.10 13.77
N GLU A 283 17.10 -13.09 12.59
CA GLU A 283 17.80 -13.53 11.38
C GLU A 283 18.86 -12.50 10.98
N THR A 284 20.09 -12.98 10.76
CA THR A 284 21.18 -12.15 10.25
C THR A 284 20.99 -11.83 8.78
N LEU A 285 21.66 -10.79 8.30
CA LEU A 285 21.69 -10.48 6.87
C LEU A 285 22.19 -11.70 6.09
N PRO A 286 21.49 -12.13 5.01
CA PRO A 286 21.93 -13.25 4.17
C PRO A 286 23.36 -13.05 3.65
N GLU A 287 24.21 -14.07 3.81
CA GLU A 287 25.65 -13.97 3.48
C GLU A 287 25.91 -13.61 2.02
N GLU A 288 25.14 -14.21 1.10
CA GLU A 288 25.33 -14.03 -0.34
C GLU A 288 24.45 -12.93 -0.93
N CYS A 289 24.16 -11.86 -0.20
CA CYS A 289 23.46 -10.70 -0.76
C CYS A 289 24.44 -9.65 -1.32
N ASP A 290 23.97 -8.90 -2.30
CA ASP A 290 24.72 -7.89 -3.03
C ASP A 290 24.19 -6.46 -2.74
N ALA A 291 23.04 -6.35 -2.10
CA ALA A 291 22.46 -5.09 -1.61
C ALA A 291 21.40 -5.37 -0.53
N LEU A 292 21.06 -4.34 0.24
CA LEU A 292 19.98 -4.35 1.24
C LEU A 292 18.87 -3.37 0.85
N TYR A 293 17.62 -3.85 0.82
CA TYR A 293 16.43 -3.02 0.80
C TYR A 293 15.71 -3.15 2.15
N ILE A 294 15.58 -2.06 2.88
CA ILE A 294 14.92 -2.03 4.18
C ILE A 294 13.90 -0.90 4.24
N GLY A 295 12.63 -1.24 4.36
CA GLY A 295 11.50 -0.32 4.43
C GLY A 295 10.69 -0.55 5.70
N GLY A 296 9.41 -0.24 5.64
CA GLY A 296 8.47 -0.58 6.69
C GLY A 296 8.11 0.57 7.63
N ALA A 297 7.26 0.27 8.59
CA ALA A 297 6.69 1.25 9.51
C ALA A 297 7.53 1.46 10.78
N LEU A 298 8.27 0.45 11.21
CA LEU A 298 8.98 0.38 12.50
C LEU A 298 8.06 0.75 13.68
N PRO A 299 7.04 -0.07 14.00
CA PRO A 299 6.18 0.15 15.15
C PRO A 299 6.97 0.20 16.45
N GLU A 300 6.56 1.08 17.36
CA GLU A 300 7.27 1.37 18.62
C GLU A 300 7.48 0.12 19.48
N GLU A 301 6.52 -0.81 19.49
CA GLU A 301 6.61 -2.05 20.25
C GLU A 301 7.76 -2.97 19.87
N TYR A 302 8.27 -2.87 18.64
CA TYR A 302 9.39 -3.70 18.16
C TYR A 302 10.76 -3.06 18.35
N VAL A 303 10.81 -1.75 18.66
CA VAL A 303 12.05 -0.99 18.80
C VAL A 303 12.98 -1.59 19.85
N LYS A 304 12.46 -2.00 21.01
CA LYS A 304 13.22 -2.65 22.05
C LYS A 304 13.83 -3.97 21.56
N THR A 305 13.01 -4.86 21.01
CA THR A 305 13.47 -6.17 20.49
C THR A 305 14.56 -6.00 19.45
N LEU A 306 14.37 -5.11 18.46
CA LEU A 306 15.39 -4.83 17.44
C LEU A 306 16.68 -4.27 18.04
N SER A 307 16.59 -3.45 19.09
CA SER A 307 17.77 -2.91 19.78
C SER A 307 18.61 -3.99 20.48
N GLU A 308 17.98 -5.06 20.94
CA GLU A 308 18.59 -6.19 21.64
C GLU A 308 19.18 -7.24 20.67
N GLN A 309 18.83 -7.22 19.38
CA GLN A 309 19.34 -8.13 18.34
C GLN A 309 20.76 -7.74 17.87
N GLU A 310 21.74 -7.79 18.78
CA GLU A 310 23.09 -7.26 18.50
C GLU A 310 23.77 -8.02 17.33
N HIS A 311 23.61 -9.34 17.24
CA HIS A 311 24.18 -10.15 16.17
C HIS A 311 23.60 -9.78 14.79
N VAL A 312 22.31 -9.44 14.70
CA VAL A 312 21.66 -8.92 13.48
C VAL A 312 22.28 -7.58 13.10
N LYS A 313 22.38 -6.66 14.08
CA LYS A 313 22.95 -5.34 13.85
C LYS A 313 24.40 -5.44 13.40
N GLN A 314 25.19 -6.32 13.99
CA GLN A 314 26.58 -6.56 13.59
C GLN A 314 26.69 -7.09 12.17
N SER A 315 25.86 -8.06 11.78
CA SER A 315 25.86 -8.62 10.41
C SER A 315 25.57 -7.54 9.35
N ILE A 316 24.61 -6.66 9.62
CA ILE A 316 24.28 -5.53 8.72
C ILE A 316 25.42 -4.50 8.72
N ARG A 317 25.92 -4.10 9.88
CA ARG A 317 26.98 -3.09 9.99
C ARG A 317 28.26 -3.53 9.31
N GLN A 318 28.66 -4.77 9.46
CA GLN A 318 29.83 -5.33 8.79
C GLN A 318 29.73 -5.17 7.27
N LYS A 319 28.64 -5.62 6.67
CA LYS A 319 28.43 -5.52 5.23
C LYS A 319 28.33 -4.07 4.74
N VAL A 320 27.63 -3.22 5.47
CA VAL A 320 27.35 -1.85 5.03
C VAL A 320 28.53 -0.92 5.29
N ILE A 321 29.15 -0.98 6.49
CA ILE A 321 30.21 -0.05 6.87
C ILE A 321 31.58 -0.54 6.35
N GLU A 322 31.93 -1.82 6.58
CA GLU A 322 33.25 -2.35 6.26
C GLU A 322 33.37 -2.73 4.80
N GLU A 323 32.35 -3.40 4.24
CA GLU A 323 32.34 -3.85 2.84
C GLU A 323 31.67 -2.84 1.88
N GLN A 324 31.07 -1.75 2.39
CA GLN A 324 30.37 -0.70 1.61
C GLN A 324 29.25 -1.27 0.71
N MET A 325 28.53 -2.28 1.19
CA MET A 325 27.42 -2.86 0.47
C MET A 325 26.30 -1.84 0.25
N PRO A 326 25.70 -1.77 -0.96
CA PRO A 326 24.61 -0.84 -1.26
C PRO A 326 23.38 -1.04 -0.37
N VAL A 327 22.81 0.08 0.15
CA VAL A 327 21.60 0.08 0.97
C VAL A 327 20.60 1.10 0.46
N TYR A 328 19.39 0.65 0.16
CA TYR A 328 18.23 1.51 -0.01
C TYR A 328 17.30 1.35 1.19
N ALA A 329 16.99 2.46 1.87
CA ALA A 329 16.10 2.45 3.02
C ALA A 329 15.00 3.49 2.92
N GLU A 330 13.78 3.10 3.36
CA GLU A 330 12.62 4.00 3.39
C GLU A 330 11.79 3.80 4.67
N GLY A 331 11.05 4.86 5.06
CA GLY A 331 10.18 4.80 6.22
C GLY A 331 10.89 4.38 7.50
N GLY A 332 10.38 3.32 8.13
CA GLY A 332 10.97 2.73 9.34
C GLY A 332 12.37 2.18 9.16
N GLY A 333 12.68 1.66 7.96
CA GLY A 333 14.03 1.21 7.62
C GLY A 333 15.06 2.34 7.70
N PHE A 334 14.70 3.55 7.28
CA PHE A 334 15.56 4.73 7.46
C PHE A 334 15.81 5.03 8.94
N PHE A 335 14.77 4.95 9.80
CA PHE A 335 14.95 5.19 11.24
C PHE A 335 15.80 4.10 11.92
N TYR A 336 15.73 2.87 11.43
CA TYR A 336 16.59 1.78 11.92
C TYR A 336 18.07 1.98 11.56
N LEU A 337 18.39 2.71 10.47
CA LEU A 337 19.77 3.07 10.13
C LEU A 337 20.38 4.14 11.06
N LEU A 338 19.57 4.91 11.80
CA LEU A 338 20.05 5.95 12.72
C LEU A 338 20.76 5.35 13.94
N GLU A 339 21.35 6.21 14.77
CA GLU A 339 22.04 5.78 16.00
C GLU A 339 21.05 5.33 17.08
N SER A 340 19.91 6.01 17.19
CA SER A 340 18.94 5.73 18.25
C SER A 340 17.51 6.06 17.87
N PHE A 341 16.59 5.38 18.55
CA PHE A 341 15.16 5.62 18.47
C PHE A 341 14.58 5.80 19.87
N LYS A 342 13.95 6.96 20.12
CA LYS A 342 13.29 7.28 21.38
C LYS A 342 11.80 7.00 21.28
N THR A 343 11.28 6.22 22.22
CA THR A 343 9.86 5.86 22.31
C THR A 343 9.02 6.97 22.93
N THR A 344 7.68 6.87 22.84
CA THR A 344 6.75 7.80 23.52
C THR A 344 6.91 7.79 25.03
N ALA A 345 7.32 6.65 25.62
CA ALA A 345 7.67 6.53 27.03
C ALA A 345 8.98 7.25 27.42
N GLY A 346 9.68 7.85 26.46
CA GLY A 346 10.92 8.57 26.69
C GLY A 346 12.18 7.69 26.74
N THR A 347 12.06 6.38 26.56
CA THR A 347 13.20 5.45 26.54
C THR A 347 13.88 5.48 25.17
N SER A 348 15.21 5.63 25.17
CA SER A 348 16.03 5.60 23.96
C SER A 348 16.66 4.22 23.77
N HIS A 349 16.56 3.70 22.55
CA HIS A 349 17.09 2.40 22.15
C HIS A 349 18.11 2.55 21.04
N SER A 350 19.23 1.81 21.12
CA SER A 350 20.27 1.85 20.09
C SER A 350 19.80 1.12 18.82
N MET A 351 19.96 1.77 17.66
CA MET A 351 19.66 1.19 16.36
C MET A 351 20.97 0.79 15.65
N LEU A 352 20.97 0.76 14.32
CA LEU A 352 22.16 0.34 13.56
C LEU A 352 23.34 1.32 13.67
N GLY A 353 23.12 2.62 13.89
CA GLY A 353 24.18 3.61 13.99
C GLY A 353 25.02 3.77 12.72
N ILE A 354 24.43 3.50 11.55
CA ILE A 354 25.07 3.68 10.24
C ILE A 354 25.01 5.15 9.82
N ILE A 355 23.89 5.81 10.14
CA ILE A 355 23.68 7.24 9.89
C ILE A 355 23.64 7.95 11.24
N ARG A 356 24.47 8.99 11.42
CA ARG A 356 24.48 9.79 12.64
C ARG A 356 23.19 10.58 12.77
N GLY A 357 22.47 10.36 13.87
CA GLY A 357 21.21 11.00 14.14
C GLY A 357 20.31 10.17 15.05
N ALA A 358 19.16 10.74 15.37
CA ALA A 358 18.18 10.11 16.26
C ALA A 358 16.76 10.28 15.71
N ALA A 359 15.93 9.31 15.98
CA ALA A 359 14.48 9.34 15.73
C ALA A 359 13.72 9.39 17.06
N GLU A 360 12.55 10.01 17.07
CA GLU A 360 11.68 10.09 18.25
C GLU A 360 10.22 9.88 17.85
N MET A 361 9.55 8.90 18.46
CA MET A 361 8.13 8.66 18.32
C MET A 361 7.32 9.77 19.00
N LYS A 362 6.26 10.21 18.35
CA LYS A 362 5.34 11.21 18.85
C LYS A 362 3.93 10.63 18.98
N GLU A 363 3.17 11.14 19.96
CA GLU A 363 1.76 10.76 20.13
C GLU A 363 0.86 11.25 18.99
N LYS A 364 1.26 12.33 18.32
CA LYS A 364 0.48 12.94 17.24
C LYS A 364 1.13 12.70 15.89
N LEU A 365 0.29 12.60 14.88
CA LEU A 365 0.71 12.51 13.49
C LEU A 365 1.61 13.70 13.12
N VAL A 366 2.84 13.40 12.72
CA VAL A 366 3.84 14.40 12.33
C VAL A 366 3.65 14.80 10.87
N THR A 367 3.42 13.80 10.02
CA THR A 367 3.33 14.04 8.58
C THR A 367 2.47 12.99 7.89
N LEU A 368 1.66 13.45 6.92
CA LEU A 368 0.83 12.62 6.06
C LEU A 368 0.73 13.26 4.67
N GLY A 369 0.90 12.45 3.64
CA GLY A 369 0.52 12.81 2.27
C GLY A 369 1.56 12.48 1.22
N TYR A 370 1.20 12.79 0.00
CA TYR A 370 2.03 12.61 -1.18
C TYR A 370 3.27 13.49 -1.18
N ARG A 371 4.37 12.94 -1.71
CA ARG A 371 5.66 13.60 -1.86
C ARG A 371 6.20 13.41 -3.27
N GLU A 372 6.48 14.53 -3.95
CA GLU A 372 7.34 14.53 -5.13
C GLU A 372 8.74 14.89 -4.68
N LEU A 373 9.66 13.95 -4.91
CA LEU A 373 11.08 14.09 -4.59
C LEU A 373 11.83 14.55 -5.84
N THR A 374 12.80 15.44 -5.65
CA THR A 374 13.78 15.78 -6.69
C THR A 374 15.17 15.46 -6.14
N ALA A 375 15.93 14.61 -6.82
CA ALA A 375 17.30 14.30 -6.42
C ALA A 375 18.18 15.55 -6.57
N ARG A 376 18.93 15.88 -5.53
CA ARG A 376 19.82 17.06 -5.52
C ARG A 376 21.17 16.75 -6.14
N GLU A 377 21.64 15.54 -5.95
CA GLU A 377 22.85 14.97 -6.51
C GLU A 377 22.51 13.57 -7.02
N ASP A 378 23.43 12.92 -7.70
CA ASP A 378 23.28 11.53 -8.08
C ASP A 378 23.18 10.67 -6.82
N THR A 379 22.13 9.85 -6.74
CA THR A 379 21.91 8.82 -5.72
C THR A 379 21.95 7.45 -6.37
N MET A 380 21.86 6.39 -5.59
CA MET A 380 21.79 5.03 -6.16
C MET A 380 20.56 4.80 -7.04
N ILE A 381 19.48 5.55 -6.84
CA ILE A 381 18.20 5.33 -7.51
C ILE A 381 17.77 6.46 -8.46
N LEU A 382 18.27 7.67 -8.27
CA LEU A 382 17.94 8.86 -9.08
C LEU A 382 19.21 9.66 -9.42
N ARG A 383 19.25 10.21 -10.61
CA ARG A 383 20.25 11.21 -10.99
C ARG A 383 19.82 12.61 -10.56
N ALA A 384 20.79 13.51 -10.44
CA ALA A 384 20.55 14.92 -10.13
C ALA A 384 19.47 15.53 -11.04
N GLY A 385 18.46 16.16 -10.43
CA GLY A 385 17.32 16.76 -11.11
C GLY A 385 16.19 15.80 -11.46
N GLU A 386 16.39 14.49 -11.40
CA GLU A 386 15.30 13.53 -11.63
C GLU A 386 14.32 13.49 -10.46
N LYS A 387 13.10 13.11 -10.81
CA LYS A 387 11.99 13.09 -9.87
C LYS A 387 11.47 11.66 -9.64
N ALA A 388 10.92 11.46 -8.45
CA ALA A 388 10.12 10.31 -8.10
C ALA A 388 8.93 10.75 -7.23
N ARG A 389 7.91 9.91 -7.13
CA ARG A 389 6.74 10.14 -6.30
C ARG A 389 6.57 9.02 -5.29
N GLY A 390 6.07 9.39 -4.13
CA GLY A 390 5.82 8.48 -3.03
C GLY A 390 4.88 9.08 -2.01
N HIS A 391 4.78 8.40 -0.90
CA HIS A 391 3.90 8.79 0.19
C HIS A 391 4.65 8.79 1.52
N GLU A 392 4.29 9.67 2.41
CA GLU A 392 4.85 9.76 3.75
C GLU A 392 3.71 9.76 4.77
N PHE A 393 3.78 8.82 5.71
CA PHE A 393 2.87 8.70 6.83
C PHE A 393 3.70 8.32 8.06
N ARG A 394 3.88 9.26 8.99
CA ARG A 394 4.72 9.00 10.16
C ARG A 394 4.30 9.78 11.40
N TYR A 395 4.53 9.15 12.53
CA TYR A 395 4.46 9.72 13.88
C TYR A 395 5.85 10.02 14.44
N VAL A 396 6.88 9.81 13.66
CA VAL A 396 8.28 9.93 14.04
C VAL A 396 8.84 11.27 13.58
N THR A 397 9.50 12.02 14.49
CA THR A 397 10.42 13.09 14.14
C THR A 397 11.85 12.53 14.12
N TYR A 398 12.74 13.14 13.35
CA TYR A 398 14.13 12.74 13.32
C TYR A 398 15.04 13.93 13.11
N GLU A 399 16.23 13.81 13.66
CA GLU A 399 17.32 14.76 13.49
C GLU A 399 18.54 14.02 12.94
N MET A 400 19.21 14.60 11.97
CA MET A 400 20.47 14.13 11.43
C MET A 400 21.51 15.25 11.59
N MET A 401 22.78 14.89 11.77
CA MET A 401 23.85 15.88 11.84
C MET A 401 23.89 16.74 10.57
N GLU A 402 24.28 17.99 10.68
CA GLU A 402 24.32 18.96 9.57
C GLU A 402 25.23 18.52 8.42
N GLU A 403 26.30 17.82 8.72
CA GLU A 403 27.24 17.24 7.75
C GLU A 403 26.66 16.15 6.86
N ASN A 404 25.50 15.60 7.23
CA ASN A 404 24.86 14.54 6.47
C ASN A 404 24.27 15.10 5.16
N LYS A 405 24.67 14.50 4.03
CA LYS A 405 24.13 14.87 2.72
C LYS A 405 22.64 14.57 2.62
N ARG A 406 21.87 15.57 2.22
CA ARG A 406 20.43 15.43 2.00
C ARG A 406 20.17 14.91 0.59
N ALA A 407 19.51 13.73 0.48
CA ALA A 407 19.26 13.05 -0.78
C ALA A 407 18.33 13.86 -1.70
N TYR A 408 17.27 14.42 -1.14
CA TYR A 408 16.16 14.94 -1.92
C TYR A 408 15.72 16.34 -1.48
N GLY A 409 15.31 17.14 -2.48
CA GLY A 409 14.42 18.27 -2.28
C GLY A 409 12.96 17.82 -2.41
N VAL A 410 12.11 18.26 -1.49
CA VAL A 410 10.66 18.00 -1.50
C VAL A 410 9.92 19.31 -1.42
N VAL A 411 8.99 19.52 -2.35
CA VAL A 411 8.11 20.69 -2.33
C VAL A 411 6.76 20.27 -1.79
N THR A 412 6.35 20.86 -0.68
CA THR A 412 5.02 20.72 -0.12
C THR A 412 4.19 21.97 -0.39
N ARG A 413 2.88 21.94 -0.13
CA ARG A 413 2.03 23.14 -0.27
C ARG A 413 2.52 24.34 0.56
N LYS A 414 3.30 24.10 1.63
CA LYS A 414 3.68 25.11 2.61
C LYS A 414 5.16 25.52 2.54
N ARG A 415 6.05 24.63 2.12
CA ARG A 415 7.51 24.84 2.18
C ARG A 415 8.26 23.90 1.26
N SER A 416 9.51 24.28 0.95
CA SER A 416 10.51 23.38 0.36
C SER A 416 11.40 22.85 1.47
N GLU A 417 11.62 21.56 1.50
CA GLU A 417 12.44 20.89 2.52
C GLU A 417 13.51 20.04 1.85
N GLN A 418 14.61 19.85 2.57
CA GLN A 418 15.65 18.90 2.20
C GLN A 418 15.56 17.70 3.13
N VAL A 419 15.37 16.51 2.57
CA VAL A 419 15.11 15.30 3.33
C VAL A 419 15.98 14.14 2.89
N GLY A 420 16.03 13.11 3.73
CA GLY A 420 16.75 11.88 3.48
C GLY A 420 18.26 12.01 3.60
N TYR A 421 18.95 10.93 3.35
CA TYR A 421 20.39 10.76 3.41
C TYR A 421 20.91 10.13 2.12
N SER A 422 22.04 10.59 1.63
CA SER A 422 22.72 9.97 0.49
C SER A 422 24.22 9.92 0.72
N SER A 423 24.82 8.79 0.46
CA SER A 423 26.27 8.59 0.33
C SER A 423 26.55 7.79 -0.94
N GLN A 424 27.79 7.36 -1.13
CA GLN A 424 28.18 6.57 -2.29
C GLN A 424 27.41 5.24 -2.39
N HIS A 425 27.10 4.60 -1.27
CA HIS A 425 26.47 3.27 -1.18
C HIS A 425 25.20 3.24 -0.33
N ILE A 426 24.69 4.37 0.17
CA ILE A 426 23.45 4.43 0.95
C ILE A 426 22.55 5.51 0.38
N THR A 427 21.29 5.18 0.16
CA THR A 427 20.22 6.14 -0.09
C THR A 427 19.06 5.82 0.82
N ALA A 428 18.66 6.78 1.67
CA ALA A 428 17.64 6.56 2.69
C ALA A 428 16.75 7.78 2.90
N SER A 429 15.47 7.57 3.15
CA SER A 429 14.52 8.65 3.50
C SER A 429 13.32 8.12 4.28
N SER A 430 12.58 9.04 4.94
CA SER A 430 11.30 8.70 5.58
C SER A 430 10.13 8.50 4.60
N ILE A 431 10.37 8.68 3.30
CA ILE A 431 9.34 8.65 2.26
C ILE A 431 9.36 7.29 1.58
N HIS A 432 8.19 6.65 1.49
CA HIS A 432 7.99 5.42 0.73
C HIS A 432 7.82 5.77 -0.75
N VAL A 433 8.82 5.46 -1.55
CA VAL A 433 8.85 5.78 -2.98
C VAL A 433 8.24 4.64 -3.78
N HIS A 434 7.29 4.96 -4.65
CA HIS A 434 6.78 3.99 -5.61
C HIS A 434 7.70 3.93 -6.83
N PHE A 435 8.37 2.80 -7.07
CA PHE A 435 9.36 2.66 -8.15
C PHE A 435 8.75 2.81 -9.55
N GLY A 436 7.46 2.52 -9.68
CA GLY A 436 6.73 2.79 -10.93
C GLY A 436 6.57 4.28 -11.26
N SER A 437 6.84 5.20 -10.31
CA SER A 437 6.84 6.64 -10.57
C SER A 437 8.02 7.11 -11.40
N ASN A 438 9.10 6.31 -11.41
CA ASN A 438 10.25 6.47 -12.29
C ASN A 438 10.86 5.08 -12.54
N LYS A 439 10.65 4.54 -13.73
CA LYS A 439 11.04 3.17 -14.11
C LYS A 439 12.55 2.89 -14.05
N GLU A 440 13.38 3.92 -13.95
CA GLU A 440 14.83 3.75 -13.84
C GLU A 440 15.31 3.44 -12.42
N ILE A 441 14.49 3.66 -11.39
CA ILE A 441 14.85 3.43 -9.98
C ILE A 441 15.30 1.99 -9.76
N ALA A 442 14.46 1.03 -10.08
CA ALA A 442 14.75 -0.40 -9.88
C ALA A 442 15.98 -0.86 -10.68
N LYS A 443 16.08 -0.43 -11.96
CA LYS A 443 17.22 -0.77 -12.82
C LYS A 443 18.54 -0.26 -12.25
N ARG A 444 18.55 0.98 -11.73
CA ARG A 444 19.76 1.58 -11.15
C ARG A 444 20.16 0.88 -9.87
N PHE A 445 19.22 0.62 -8.98
CA PHE A 445 19.53 -0.08 -7.74
C PHE A 445 20.11 -1.48 -8.03
N VAL A 446 19.52 -2.24 -8.95
CA VAL A 446 20.06 -3.55 -9.38
C VAL A 446 21.44 -3.39 -10.03
N THR A 447 21.65 -2.34 -10.83
CA THR A 447 22.97 -2.09 -11.47
C THR A 447 24.05 -1.78 -10.45
N VAL A 448 23.73 -1.00 -9.41
CA VAL A 448 24.66 -0.70 -8.30
C VAL A 448 25.00 -1.97 -7.52
N ALA A 449 24.01 -2.80 -7.22
CA ALA A 449 24.20 -4.10 -6.55
C ALA A 449 25.06 -5.05 -7.40
N GLU A 450 24.80 -5.14 -8.71
CA GLU A 450 25.59 -5.95 -9.65
C GLU A 450 27.06 -5.48 -9.72
N LYS A 451 27.28 -4.16 -9.74
CA LYS A 451 28.62 -3.57 -9.74
C LYS A 451 29.38 -3.96 -8.46
N TRP A 452 28.78 -3.76 -7.30
CA TRP A 452 29.38 -4.13 -6.01
C TRP A 452 29.71 -5.62 -5.94
N LYS A 453 28.80 -6.50 -6.43
CA LYS A 453 29.05 -7.93 -6.56
C LYS A 453 30.31 -8.24 -7.35
N LYS A 454 30.46 -7.64 -8.54
CA LYS A 454 31.61 -7.86 -9.44
C LYS A 454 32.91 -7.38 -8.81
N GLU A 455 32.90 -6.24 -8.11
CA GLU A 455 34.05 -5.70 -7.39
C GLU A 455 34.48 -6.66 -6.27
N ARG A 456 33.53 -7.14 -5.46
CA ARG A 456 33.79 -8.14 -4.41
C ARG A 456 34.36 -9.46 -4.95
N GLU A 457 33.87 -9.91 -6.09
CA GLU A 457 34.35 -11.15 -6.75
C GLU A 457 35.64 -10.96 -7.53
N GLY A 458 36.22 -9.77 -7.55
CA GLY A 458 37.45 -9.45 -8.29
C GLY A 458 37.31 -9.54 -9.81
N LYS A 459 36.11 -9.29 -10.33
CA LYS A 459 35.79 -9.35 -11.77
C LYS A 459 35.85 -7.99 -12.47
N ILE A 460 36.08 -6.91 -11.73
CA ILE A 460 36.27 -5.53 -12.22
C ILE A 460 37.44 -4.90 -11.47
#